data_1f155216c6bb12a7c606d9671eb0c79c
#
_entry.id   1f155216c6bb12a7c606d9671eb0c79c
#
_cell.length_a   1.000
_cell.length_b   1.000
_cell.length_c   1.000
_cell.angle_alpha   90.00
_cell.angle_beta   90.00
_cell.angle_gamma   90.00
#
_symmetry.space_group_name_H-M   'P 1'
#
loop_
_entity.id
_entity.type
_entity.pdbx_description
1 polymer ?
#
loop_
_entity_poly.entity_id
_entity_poly.type
_entity_poly.pdbx_seq_one_letter_code
_entity_poly.pdbx_strand_id
1 'polypeptide(L)'
;MRKALPKDFAYVIEELLTGRPDVSDQEAYYNEIIRSVIRTGRAPELVIAFCNLIRRLVVDHLHVVGDIFDRGPYPNLIMDTLMQHHSVDIQWGNHDIYWMGAAAGSRPCICNAIRISAKYGNLNLLEDGYGINLVPLARLAMSRYDKDPCTCFKLDYREDEYDVRDAMLDEKMHKAITVIQFKLEGQMIMRHPEFGMDERLLLDKINIEKGTVCVEGKEYPMKDLNFPTIDWEHPYELSSEEEDVMERITQAFLNCEKLQRHVRFLFTQGSLYKVYNGNL
;
A
#
# COMPACT_ATOMS: atom_id res chain seq x y z
N MET A 1 20.29 5.22 -26.48
CA MET A 1 20.45 6.58 -25.94
C MET A 1 19.21 7.46 -26.19
N ARG A 2 18.75 7.73 -27.42
CA ARG A 2 17.59 8.64 -27.72
C ARG A 2 16.32 8.36 -26.91
N LYS A 3 15.96 7.11 -26.65
CA LYS A 3 14.76 6.74 -25.86
C LYS A 3 14.86 7.10 -24.36
N ALA A 4 16.06 7.32 -23.84
CA ALA A 4 16.30 7.69 -22.46
C ALA A 4 16.37 9.21 -22.23
N LEU A 5 16.44 10.00 -23.32
CA LEU A 5 16.55 11.46 -23.25
C LEU A 5 15.18 12.09 -22.94
N PRO A 6 15.13 13.10 -22.04
CA PRO A 6 13.94 13.92 -21.82
C PRO A 6 13.49 14.57 -23.12
N LYS A 7 12.22 14.39 -23.52
CA LYS A 7 11.70 14.85 -24.82
C LYS A 7 12.00 16.32 -25.12
N ASP A 8 11.87 17.19 -24.13
CA ASP A 8 12.04 18.65 -24.28
C ASP A 8 13.47 19.09 -24.48
N PHE A 9 14.45 18.29 -24.07
CA PHE A 9 15.87 18.59 -24.15
C PHE A 9 16.65 17.55 -24.97
N ALA A 10 15.98 16.60 -25.58
CA ALA A 10 16.65 15.48 -26.28
C ALA A 10 17.66 15.97 -27.31
N TYR A 11 17.28 16.95 -28.13
CA TYR A 11 18.17 17.53 -29.13
C TYR A 11 19.37 18.24 -28.49
N VAL A 12 19.14 19.12 -27.52
CA VAL A 12 20.20 19.90 -26.83
C VAL A 12 21.20 18.97 -26.15
N ILE A 13 20.69 17.95 -25.44
CA ILE A 13 21.53 16.98 -24.73
C ILE A 13 22.32 16.12 -25.72
N GLU A 14 21.70 15.67 -26.81
CA GLU A 14 22.38 14.88 -27.85
C GLU A 14 23.52 15.68 -28.49
N GLU A 15 23.27 16.93 -28.87
CA GLU A 15 24.28 17.83 -29.43
C GLU A 15 25.46 18.05 -28.47
N LEU A 16 25.17 18.33 -27.18
CA LEU A 16 26.20 18.54 -26.17
C LEU A 16 27.01 17.28 -25.83
N LEU A 17 26.44 16.08 -25.98
CA LEU A 17 27.12 14.82 -25.71
C LEU A 17 27.88 14.24 -26.90
N THR A 18 27.42 14.50 -28.13
CA THR A 18 28.02 13.94 -29.34
C THR A 18 29.04 14.87 -30.00
N GLY A 19 29.18 16.07 -29.47
CA GLY A 19 30.11 17.08 -29.97
C GLY A 19 31.56 16.61 -29.90
N ARG A 20 32.34 17.02 -30.94
CA ARG A 20 33.78 16.77 -30.98
C ARG A 20 34.50 18.04 -30.57
N PRO A 21 35.13 18.08 -29.38
CA PRO A 21 35.77 19.29 -28.85
C PRO A 21 36.99 19.77 -29.67
N ASP A 22 37.45 18.99 -30.64
CA ASP A 22 38.69 19.21 -31.39
C ASP A 22 38.50 20.15 -32.60
N VAL A 23 37.30 20.63 -32.89
CA VAL A 23 36.98 21.52 -34.01
C VAL A 23 36.72 22.93 -33.47
N SER A 24 37.56 23.91 -33.86
CA SER A 24 37.57 25.27 -33.28
C SER A 24 36.23 26.04 -33.36
N ASP A 25 35.38 25.73 -34.32
CA ASP A 25 34.09 26.40 -34.47
C ASP A 25 32.96 25.77 -33.59
N GLN A 26 33.17 24.58 -33.04
CA GLN A 26 32.17 23.88 -32.23
C GLN A 26 32.08 24.44 -30.82
N GLU A 27 33.17 24.91 -30.24
CA GLU A 27 33.13 25.55 -28.91
C GLU A 27 32.23 26.79 -28.89
N ALA A 28 32.33 27.63 -29.92
CA ALA A 28 31.45 28.78 -30.06
C ALA A 28 29.97 28.39 -30.20
N TYR A 29 29.71 27.33 -30.97
CA TYR A 29 28.38 26.79 -31.17
C TYR A 29 27.77 26.25 -29.85
N TYR A 30 28.51 25.44 -29.07
CA TYR A 30 28.04 24.95 -27.78
C TYR A 30 27.82 26.04 -26.73
N ASN A 31 28.74 27.03 -26.73
CA ASN A 31 28.58 28.18 -25.84
C ASN A 31 27.31 28.97 -26.21
N GLU A 32 26.94 29.08 -27.47
CA GLU A 32 25.70 29.76 -27.88
C GLU A 32 24.45 28.95 -27.51
N ILE A 33 24.47 27.62 -27.62
CA ILE A 33 23.40 26.76 -27.13
C ILE A 33 23.19 26.99 -25.63
N ILE A 34 24.28 26.95 -24.85
CA ILE A 34 24.21 27.15 -23.37
C ILE A 34 23.70 28.55 -23.04
N ARG A 35 24.22 29.58 -23.73
CA ARG A 35 23.73 30.96 -23.57
C ARG A 35 22.25 31.10 -23.90
N SER A 36 21.80 30.43 -24.95
CA SER A 36 20.39 30.44 -25.32
C SER A 36 19.49 29.81 -24.24
N VAL A 37 19.92 28.70 -23.66
CA VAL A 37 19.20 28.04 -22.56
C VAL A 37 19.16 28.95 -21.32
N ILE A 38 20.27 29.63 -20.98
CA ILE A 38 20.33 30.57 -19.86
C ILE A 38 19.41 31.77 -20.13
N ARG A 39 19.51 32.36 -21.36
CA ARG A 39 18.70 33.54 -21.74
C ARG A 39 17.19 33.27 -21.73
N THR A 40 16.79 32.03 -22.04
CA THR A 40 15.40 31.61 -22.01
C THR A 40 14.92 31.22 -20.60
N GLY A 41 15.79 31.28 -19.56
CA GLY A 41 15.47 30.93 -18.18
C GLY A 41 15.33 29.44 -17.92
N ARG A 42 15.69 28.57 -18.88
CA ARG A 42 15.48 27.10 -18.80
C ARG A 42 16.72 26.32 -18.30
N ALA A 43 17.69 27.00 -17.73
CA ALA A 43 18.89 26.36 -17.19
C ALA A 43 18.60 25.38 -16.04
N PRO A 44 17.69 25.67 -15.06
CA PRO A 44 17.35 24.74 -14.00
C PRO A 44 16.75 23.45 -14.56
N GLU A 45 15.82 23.53 -15.52
CA GLU A 45 15.19 22.35 -16.12
C GLU A 45 16.21 21.50 -16.90
N LEU A 46 17.17 22.12 -17.59
CA LEU A 46 18.24 21.40 -18.28
C LEU A 46 19.13 20.64 -17.28
N VAL A 47 19.51 21.28 -16.17
CA VAL A 47 20.29 20.61 -15.11
C VAL A 47 19.54 19.41 -14.55
N ILE A 48 18.25 19.56 -14.25
CA ILE A 48 17.38 18.45 -13.78
C ILE A 48 17.33 17.35 -14.84
N ALA A 49 17.22 17.70 -16.13
CA ALA A 49 17.22 16.75 -17.23
C ALA A 49 18.53 15.94 -17.30
N PHE A 50 19.68 16.59 -17.12
CA PHE A 50 20.98 15.90 -17.03
C PHE A 50 21.07 15.00 -15.80
N CYS A 51 20.66 15.45 -14.62
CA CYS A 51 20.64 14.62 -13.42
C CYS A 51 19.79 13.35 -13.61
N ASN A 52 18.61 13.49 -14.20
CA ASN A 52 17.74 12.36 -14.50
C ASN A 52 18.35 11.42 -15.55
N LEU A 53 19.02 11.94 -16.54
CA LEU A 53 19.74 11.14 -17.54
C LEU A 53 20.88 10.35 -16.90
N ILE A 54 21.71 10.99 -16.07
CA ILE A 54 22.79 10.34 -15.33
C ILE A 54 22.24 9.19 -14.47
N ARG A 55 21.17 9.45 -13.71
CA ARG A 55 20.53 8.41 -12.91
C ARG A 55 20.07 7.21 -13.75
N ARG A 56 19.49 7.46 -14.93
CA ARG A 56 19.05 6.40 -15.85
C ARG A 56 20.20 5.64 -16.49
N LEU A 57 21.36 6.27 -16.68
CA LEU A 57 22.54 5.63 -17.27
C LEU A 57 23.37 4.85 -16.24
N VAL A 58 23.32 5.25 -14.97
CA VAL A 58 24.04 4.57 -13.86
C VAL A 58 23.32 3.33 -13.39
N VAL A 59 21.97 3.33 -13.42
CA VAL A 59 21.14 2.21 -13.01
C VAL A 59 20.47 1.60 -14.24
N ASP A 60 21.06 0.53 -14.78
CA ASP A 60 20.51 -0.18 -15.95
C ASP A 60 19.20 -0.87 -15.62
N HIS A 61 19.11 -1.47 -14.47
CA HIS A 61 17.95 -2.21 -14.00
C HIS A 61 17.80 -2.10 -12.49
N LEU A 62 16.59 -1.76 -12.03
CA LEU A 62 16.22 -1.69 -10.63
C LEU A 62 15.45 -2.94 -10.25
N HIS A 63 15.97 -3.70 -9.28
CA HIS A 63 15.27 -4.81 -8.66
C HIS A 63 14.73 -4.41 -7.29
N VAL A 64 13.41 -4.52 -7.09
CA VAL A 64 12.72 -4.22 -5.84
C VAL A 64 12.35 -5.53 -5.16
N VAL A 65 12.77 -5.69 -3.91
CA VAL A 65 12.58 -6.95 -3.13
C VAL A 65 11.20 -7.07 -2.45
N GLY A 66 10.25 -6.23 -2.81
CA GLY A 66 8.86 -6.31 -2.36
C GLY A 66 8.55 -5.56 -1.07
N ASP A 67 7.35 -5.87 -0.54
CA ASP A 67 6.73 -5.21 0.60
C ASP A 67 6.65 -3.67 0.47
N ILE A 68 6.33 -3.21 -0.76
CA ILE A 68 6.12 -1.79 -1.05
C ILE A 68 4.95 -1.25 -0.23
N PHE A 69 3.93 -2.09 -0.03
CA PHE A 69 2.70 -1.78 0.68
C PHE A 69 2.70 -2.24 2.16
N ASP A 70 3.86 -2.43 2.80
CA ASP A 70 3.88 -2.83 4.22
C ASP A 70 3.45 -1.64 5.12
N ARG A 71 4.32 -1.11 5.93
CA ARG A 71 3.98 -0.17 7.03
C ARG A 71 4.25 1.29 6.69
N GLY A 72 4.94 1.52 5.59
CA GLY A 72 5.37 2.87 5.19
C GLY A 72 4.19 3.75 4.74
N PRO A 73 4.28 5.08 4.92
CA PRO A 73 3.16 5.98 4.69
C PRO A 73 2.88 6.31 3.22
N TYR A 74 3.81 6.08 2.29
CA TYR A 74 3.72 6.60 0.92
C TYR A 74 3.95 5.55 -0.19
N PRO A 75 3.39 4.33 -0.13
CA PRO A 75 3.55 3.36 -1.21
C PRO A 75 2.96 3.86 -2.54
N ASN A 76 1.94 4.70 -2.52
CA ASN A 76 1.37 5.33 -3.70
C ASN A 76 2.38 6.21 -4.46
N LEU A 77 3.25 6.96 -3.76
CA LEU A 77 4.30 7.77 -4.37
C LEU A 77 5.47 6.91 -4.86
N ILE A 78 5.80 5.86 -4.11
CA ILE A 78 6.80 4.87 -4.52
C ILE A 78 6.36 4.22 -5.83
N MET A 79 5.12 3.76 -5.93
CA MET A 79 4.57 3.15 -7.14
C MET A 79 4.59 4.12 -8.33
N ASP A 80 4.15 5.37 -8.14
CA ASP A 80 4.21 6.40 -9.18
C ASP A 80 5.66 6.63 -9.66
N THR A 81 6.65 6.54 -8.77
CA THR A 81 8.08 6.68 -9.09
C THR A 81 8.60 5.45 -9.85
N LEU A 82 8.27 4.24 -9.40
CA LEU A 82 8.67 2.99 -10.05
C LEU A 82 8.11 2.87 -11.47
N MET A 83 6.86 3.29 -11.67
CA MET A 83 6.22 3.31 -13.00
C MET A 83 6.91 4.25 -14.00
N GLN A 84 7.65 5.24 -13.53
CA GLN A 84 8.43 6.15 -14.36
C GLN A 84 9.85 5.64 -14.61
N HIS A 85 10.29 4.61 -13.90
CA HIS A 85 11.64 4.08 -14.07
C HIS A 85 11.74 3.28 -15.39
N HIS A 86 12.87 3.43 -16.09
CA HIS A 86 13.05 2.88 -17.44
C HIS A 86 13.13 1.35 -17.48
N SER A 87 13.58 0.73 -16.41
CA SER A 87 13.72 -0.73 -16.30
C SER A 87 13.61 -1.14 -14.83
N VAL A 88 12.54 -1.83 -14.47
CA VAL A 88 12.29 -2.27 -13.10
C VAL A 88 11.60 -3.63 -13.11
N ASP A 89 11.96 -4.46 -12.17
CA ASP A 89 11.17 -5.62 -11.78
C ASP A 89 10.99 -5.68 -10.26
N ILE A 90 10.00 -6.43 -9.83
CA ILE A 90 9.56 -6.46 -8.43
C ILE A 90 9.42 -7.92 -8.01
N GLN A 91 10.01 -8.29 -6.89
CA GLN A 91 9.65 -9.53 -6.20
C GLN A 91 8.52 -9.21 -5.23
N TRP A 92 7.39 -9.91 -5.30
CA TRP A 92 6.25 -9.62 -4.44
C TRP A 92 6.52 -10.02 -2.98
N GLY A 93 6.34 -9.09 -2.06
CA GLY A 93 6.17 -9.38 -0.65
C GLY A 93 4.73 -9.81 -0.32
N ASN A 94 4.51 -10.31 0.88
CA ASN A 94 3.18 -10.72 1.31
C ASN A 94 2.19 -9.54 1.38
N HIS A 95 2.65 -8.35 1.75
CA HIS A 95 1.80 -7.15 1.76
C HIS A 95 1.39 -6.72 0.36
N ASP A 96 2.27 -6.82 -0.62
CA ASP A 96 1.96 -6.54 -2.03
C ASP A 96 0.84 -7.47 -2.53
N ILE A 97 0.90 -8.76 -2.17
CA ILE A 97 -0.14 -9.75 -2.54
C ILE A 97 -1.48 -9.39 -1.88
N TYR A 98 -1.50 -8.97 -0.60
CA TYR A 98 -2.73 -8.52 0.04
C TYR A 98 -3.36 -7.32 -0.69
N TRP A 99 -2.56 -6.35 -1.12
CA TRP A 99 -3.06 -5.21 -1.87
C TRP A 99 -3.53 -5.58 -3.28
N MET A 100 -2.89 -6.55 -3.93
CA MET A 100 -3.40 -7.11 -5.20
C MET A 100 -4.76 -7.78 -4.99
N GLY A 101 -4.91 -8.57 -3.94
CA GLY A 101 -6.19 -9.18 -3.56
C GLY A 101 -7.26 -8.14 -3.21
N ALA A 102 -6.90 -7.09 -2.48
CA ALA A 102 -7.80 -5.99 -2.15
C ALA A 102 -8.31 -5.26 -3.40
N ALA A 103 -7.41 -4.94 -4.34
CA ALA A 103 -7.78 -4.32 -5.61
C ALA A 103 -8.67 -5.23 -6.49
N ALA A 104 -8.54 -6.55 -6.33
CA ALA A 104 -9.41 -7.53 -6.98
C ALA A 104 -10.76 -7.75 -6.26
N GLY A 105 -11.02 -7.04 -5.16
CA GLY A 105 -12.28 -7.11 -4.41
C GLY A 105 -12.33 -8.22 -3.35
N SER A 106 -11.20 -8.86 -3.03
CA SER A 106 -11.13 -9.82 -1.92
C SER A 106 -11.37 -9.11 -0.58
N ARG A 107 -12.53 -9.33 0.01
CA ARG A 107 -12.92 -8.68 1.27
C ARG A 107 -11.92 -8.93 2.42
N PRO A 108 -11.39 -10.14 2.67
CA PRO A 108 -10.36 -10.35 3.69
C PRO A 108 -9.07 -9.57 3.41
N CYS A 109 -8.67 -9.46 2.13
CA CYS A 109 -7.50 -8.68 1.75
C CYS A 109 -7.73 -7.18 1.95
N ILE A 110 -8.93 -6.67 1.66
CA ILE A 110 -9.34 -5.28 1.95
C ILE A 110 -9.25 -5.01 3.45
N CYS A 111 -9.81 -5.90 4.27
CA CYS A 111 -9.71 -5.75 5.72
C CYS A 111 -8.26 -5.74 6.21
N ASN A 112 -7.40 -6.60 5.65
CA ASN A 112 -5.98 -6.63 6.01
C ASN A 112 -5.28 -5.30 5.63
N ALA A 113 -5.50 -4.78 4.43
CA ALA A 113 -4.94 -3.50 3.98
C ALA A 113 -5.35 -2.35 4.91
N ILE A 114 -6.65 -2.25 5.24
CA ILE A 114 -7.16 -1.21 6.15
C ILE A 114 -6.62 -1.40 7.56
N ARG A 115 -6.61 -2.64 8.09
CA ARG A 115 -6.14 -2.95 9.44
C ARG A 115 -4.67 -2.59 9.63
N ILE A 116 -3.81 -2.92 8.67
CA ILE A 116 -2.39 -2.57 8.72
C ILE A 116 -2.23 -1.05 8.61
N SER A 117 -2.93 -0.40 7.68
CA SER A 117 -2.89 1.07 7.57
C SER A 117 -3.34 1.75 8.86
N ALA A 118 -4.44 1.29 9.49
CA ALA A 118 -4.90 1.80 10.78
C ALA A 118 -3.84 1.60 11.87
N LYS A 119 -3.34 0.38 12.04
CA LYS A 119 -2.37 0.06 13.08
C LYS A 119 -1.15 0.98 13.07
N TYR A 120 -0.67 1.35 11.89
CA TYR A 120 0.53 2.19 11.72
C TYR A 120 0.21 3.67 11.45
N GLY A 121 -1.03 4.11 11.70
CA GLY A 121 -1.42 5.52 11.56
C GLY A 121 -1.41 6.03 10.11
N ASN A 122 -1.66 5.16 9.14
CA ASN A 122 -1.54 5.46 7.71
C ASN A 122 -2.90 5.38 6.98
N LEU A 123 -4.02 5.64 7.63
CA LEU A 123 -5.33 5.64 6.96
C LEU A 123 -5.43 6.71 5.87
N ASN A 124 -4.70 7.81 6.02
CA ASN A 124 -4.56 8.84 4.99
C ASN A 124 -4.00 8.31 3.65
N LEU A 125 -3.24 7.22 3.67
CA LEU A 125 -2.85 6.53 2.44
C LEU A 125 -4.07 6.07 1.63
N LEU A 126 -5.07 5.51 2.31
CA LEU A 126 -6.30 5.05 1.67
C LEU A 126 -7.17 6.23 1.22
N GLU A 127 -7.35 7.23 2.09
CA GLU A 127 -8.24 8.36 1.85
C GLU A 127 -7.61 9.39 0.88
N ASP A 128 -6.47 9.96 1.21
CA ASP A 128 -5.82 10.98 0.39
C ASP A 128 -5.00 10.37 -0.75
N GLY A 129 -4.30 9.26 -0.48
CA GLY A 129 -3.43 8.59 -1.45
C GLY A 129 -4.18 7.93 -2.59
N TYR A 130 -5.30 7.28 -2.28
CA TYR A 130 -6.11 6.51 -3.22
C TYR A 130 -7.56 6.98 -3.36
N GLY A 131 -8.05 7.90 -2.54
CA GLY A 131 -9.44 8.39 -2.57
C GLY A 131 -10.47 7.35 -2.12
N ILE A 132 -10.05 6.38 -1.30
CA ILE A 132 -10.92 5.33 -0.76
C ILE A 132 -11.66 5.89 0.45
N ASN A 133 -12.99 5.96 0.38
CA ASN A 133 -13.82 6.52 1.44
C ASN A 133 -13.99 5.54 2.61
N LEU A 134 -13.43 5.86 3.77
CA LEU A 134 -13.54 5.08 5.01
C LEU A 134 -14.66 5.56 5.96
N VAL A 135 -15.43 6.57 5.61
CA VAL A 135 -16.56 7.08 6.41
C VAL A 135 -17.54 5.98 6.84
N PRO A 136 -17.90 4.96 6.02
CA PRO A 136 -18.75 3.86 6.48
C PRO A 136 -18.17 3.12 7.69
N LEU A 137 -16.85 2.82 7.67
CA LEU A 137 -16.16 2.17 8.77
C LEU A 137 -16.07 3.08 10.00
N ALA A 138 -15.76 4.35 9.82
CA ALA A 138 -15.72 5.34 10.91
C ALA A 138 -17.08 5.43 11.64
N ARG A 139 -18.19 5.44 10.89
CA ARG A 139 -19.55 5.45 11.46
C ARG A 139 -19.85 4.19 12.26
N LEU A 140 -19.52 3.02 11.72
CA LEU A 140 -19.65 1.74 12.46
C LEU A 140 -18.83 1.78 13.76
N ALA A 141 -17.56 2.20 13.66
CA ALA A 141 -16.65 2.31 14.78
C ALA A 141 -17.20 3.22 15.89
N MET A 142 -17.68 4.41 15.51
CA MET A 142 -18.29 5.36 16.45
C MET A 142 -19.59 4.84 17.05
N SER A 143 -20.45 4.14 16.29
CA SER A 143 -21.74 3.66 16.80
C SER A 143 -21.60 2.46 17.73
N ARG A 144 -20.68 1.53 17.44
CA ARG A 144 -20.56 0.24 18.14
C ARG A 144 -19.46 0.21 19.19
N TYR A 145 -18.39 1.01 19.01
CA TYR A 145 -17.23 1.05 19.90
C TYR A 145 -17.03 2.40 20.59
N ASP A 146 -18.08 3.23 20.70
CA ASP A 146 -17.99 4.59 21.27
C ASP A 146 -17.36 4.61 22.66
N LYS A 147 -17.79 3.72 23.55
CA LYS A 147 -17.32 3.62 24.93
C LYS A 147 -16.14 2.65 25.12
N ASP A 148 -15.67 2.04 24.04
CA ASP A 148 -14.57 1.08 24.10
C ASP A 148 -13.24 1.83 24.18
N PRO A 149 -12.39 1.53 25.18
CA PRO A 149 -11.07 2.13 25.28
C PRO A 149 -10.07 1.59 24.24
N CYS A 150 -10.41 0.55 23.49
CA CYS A 150 -9.60 -0.09 22.44
C CYS A 150 -8.16 -0.37 22.86
N THR A 151 -7.91 -0.77 24.10
CA THR A 151 -6.56 -0.87 24.69
C THR A 151 -5.64 -1.84 23.95
N CYS A 152 -6.23 -2.90 23.35
CA CYS A 152 -5.49 -3.89 22.55
C CYS A 152 -5.27 -3.46 21.09
N PHE A 153 -5.83 -2.33 20.66
CA PHE A 153 -5.83 -1.84 19.30
C PHE A 153 -5.15 -0.49 19.16
N LYS A 154 -4.23 -0.17 20.08
CA LYS A 154 -3.43 1.04 20.03
C LYS A 154 -2.63 1.12 18.73
N LEU A 155 -2.51 2.33 18.22
CA LEU A 155 -1.75 2.60 17.00
C LEU A 155 -0.25 2.60 17.31
N ASP A 156 0.54 2.18 16.35
CA ASP A 156 2.00 2.21 16.37
C ASP A 156 2.48 3.36 15.47
N TYR A 157 2.49 4.59 16.00
CA TYR A 157 2.82 5.81 15.28
C TYR A 157 3.70 6.74 16.14
N ARG A 158 4.26 7.79 15.53
CA ARG A 158 4.99 8.81 16.25
C ARG A 158 4.02 9.85 16.81
N GLU A 159 4.11 10.13 18.12
CA GLU A 159 3.20 11.02 18.84
C GLU A 159 3.19 12.48 18.31
N ASP A 160 4.26 12.91 17.64
CA ASP A 160 4.40 14.25 17.06
C ASP A 160 3.72 14.41 15.68
N GLU A 161 3.26 13.31 15.08
CA GLU A 161 2.66 13.30 13.74
C GLU A 161 1.13 13.14 13.74
N TYR A 162 0.48 12.98 14.90
CA TYR A 162 -0.94 12.57 14.96
C TYR A 162 -1.75 13.39 15.98
N ASP A 163 -2.97 13.85 15.60
CA ASP A 163 -3.91 14.43 16.55
C ASP A 163 -4.51 13.33 17.45
N VAL A 164 -4.57 13.57 18.75
CA VAL A 164 -5.12 12.63 19.76
C VAL A 164 -6.57 12.24 19.45
N ARG A 165 -7.37 13.14 18.86
CA ARG A 165 -8.78 12.85 18.51
C ARG A 165 -8.88 11.89 17.35
N ASP A 166 -8.05 12.07 16.34
CA ASP A 166 -8.00 11.16 15.19
C ASP A 166 -7.51 9.78 15.61
N ALA A 167 -6.48 9.73 16.47
CA ALA A 167 -5.98 8.47 17.02
C ALA A 167 -7.06 7.64 17.73
N MET A 168 -7.93 8.27 18.53
CA MET A 168 -9.03 7.57 19.20
C MET A 168 -10.05 6.97 18.24
N LEU A 169 -10.35 7.66 17.14
CA LEU A 169 -11.24 7.15 16.09
C LEU A 169 -10.58 5.99 15.34
N ASP A 170 -9.31 6.16 14.97
CA ASP A 170 -8.57 5.16 14.22
C ASP A 170 -8.33 3.88 15.03
N GLU A 171 -8.14 3.94 16.33
CA GLU A 171 -8.12 2.78 17.22
C GLU A 171 -9.45 2.00 17.21
N LYS A 172 -10.58 2.71 17.20
CA LYS A 172 -11.91 2.09 17.06
C LYS A 172 -12.12 1.50 15.67
N MET A 173 -11.69 2.19 14.64
CA MET A 173 -11.72 1.67 13.24
C MET A 173 -10.80 0.45 13.10
N HIS A 174 -9.61 0.48 13.71
CA HIS A 174 -8.70 -0.67 13.75
C HIS A 174 -9.36 -1.88 14.41
N LYS A 175 -10.03 -1.71 15.55
CA LYS A 175 -10.78 -2.79 16.20
C LYS A 175 -11.92 -3.30 15.33
N ALA A 176 -12.76 -2.41 14.82
CA ALA A 176 -13.91 -2.77 14.01
C ALA A 176 -13.51 -3.59 12.76
N ILE A 177 -12.52 -3.10 12.00
CA ILE A 177 -12.06 -3.81 10.80
C ILE A 177 -11.36 -5.13 11.14
N THR A 178 -10.69 -5.23 12.30
CA THR A 178 -10.08 -6.49 12.75
C THR A 178 -11.14 -7.54 13.04
N VAL A 179 -12.23 -7.17 13.70
CA VAL A 179 -13.36 -8.09 13.97
C VAL A 179 -13.96 -8.57 12.64
N ILE A 180 -14.23 -7.66 11.71
CA ILE A 180 -14.74 -8.01 10.37
C ILE A 180 -13.75 -8.95 9.65
N GLN A 181 -12.44 -8.68 9.73
CA GLN A 181 -11.42 -9.53 9.13
C GLN A 181 -11.48 -10.96 9.66
N PHE A 182 -11.55 -11.14 10.98
CA PHE A 182 -11.64 -12.48 11.58
C PHE A 182 -12.88 -13.25 11.12
N LYS A 183 -14.01 -12.57 10.99
CA LYS A 183 -15.24 -13.18 10.47
C LYS A 183 -15.07 -13.64 9.02
N LEU A 184 -14.57 -12.76 8.16
CA LEU A 184 -14.39 -13.04 6.72
C LEU A 184 -13.30 -14.08 6.44
N GLU A 185 -12.20 -14.05 7.19
CA GLU A 185 -11.16 -15.08 7.11
C GLU A 185 -11.71 -16.44 7.58
N GLY A 186 -12.48 -16.49 8.66
CA GLY A 186 -13.13 -17.70 9.11
C GLY A 186 -14.09 -18.28 8.08
N GLN A 187 -14.92 -17.43 7.47
CA GLN A 187 -15.80 -17.86 6.37
C GLN A 187 -14.99 -18.42 5.17
N MET A 188 -13.82 -17.84 4.87
CA MET A 188 -12.96 -18.34 3.79
C MET A 188 -12.36 -19.69 4.16
N ILE A 189 -11.82 -19.85 5.36
CA ILE A 189 -11.25 -21.11 5.84
C ILE A 189 -12.30 -22.22 5.83
N MET A 190 -13.51 -21.97 6.31
CA MET A 190 -14.59 -22.95 6.30
C MET A 190 -15.04 -23.35 4.89
N ARG A 191 -14.95 -22.44 3.90
CA ARG A 191 -15.25 -22.76 2.49
C ARG A 191 -14.11 -23.49 1.77
N HIS A 192 -12.90 -23.40 2.30
CA HIS A 192 -11.67 -23.94 1.70
C HIS A 192 -10.88 -24.79 2.67
N PRO A 193 -11.44 -25.94 3.13
CA PRO A 193 -10.78 -26.83 4.09
C PRO A 193 -9.43 -27.37 3.56
N GLU A 194 -9.25 -27.38 2.24
CA GLU A 194 -7.99 -27.75 1.59
C GLU A 194 -6.80 -26.85 1.96
N PHE A 195 -7.05 -25.65 2.53
CA PHE A 195 -5.98 -24.77 3.00
C PHE A 195 -5.33 -25.26 4.30
N GLY A 196 -6.00 -26.16 5.04
CA GLY A 196 -5.48 -26.72 6.30
C GLY A 196 -5.23 -25.64 7.37
N MET A 197 -6.13 -24.65 7.48
CA MET A 197 -5.96 -23.47 8.34
C MET A 197 -6.98 -23.43 9.50
N ASP A 198 -7.58 -24.58 9.87
CA ASP A 198 -8.63 -24.66 10.90
C ASP A 198 -8.16 -24.19 12.27
N GLU A 199 -6.86 -24.24 12.55
CA GLU A 199 -6.29 -23.70 13.80
C GLU A 199 -6.49 -22.18 13.95
N ARG A 200 -6.71 -21.46 12.84
CA ARG A 200 -6.99 -20.02 12.81
C ARG A 200 -8.46 -19.67 13.04
N LEU A 201 -9.35 -20.64 13.10
CA LEU A 201 -10.72 -20.44 13.53
C LEU A 201 -10.73 -20.26 15.07
N LEU A 202 -10.81 -19.00 15.52
CA LEU A 202 -10.66 -18.64 16.93
C LEU A 202 -11.94 -18.07 17.56
N LEU A 203 -12.86 -17.50 16.77
CA LEU A 203 -14.04 -16.82 17.31
C LEU A 203 -14.98 -17.80 18.04
N ASP A 204 -15.14 -19.00 17.52
CA ASP A 204 -15.92 -20.09 18.14
C ASP A 204 -15.22 -20.75 19.35
N LYS A 205 -13.93 -20.46 19.56
CA LYS A 205 -13.12 -20.94 20.68
C LYS A 205 -13.04 -19.96 21.85
N ILE A 206 -13.73 -18.82 21.74
CA ILE A 206 -13.82 -17.82 22.82
C ILE A 206 -14.89 -18.21 23.81
N ASN A 207 -14.55 -18.25 25.09
CA ASN A 207 -15.48 -18.39 26.19
C ASN A 207 -15.65 -17.04 26.88
N ILE A 208 -16.79 -16.38 26.61
CA ILE A 208 -17.10 -15.05 27.15
C ILE A 208 -17.28 -15.09 28.67
N GLU A 209 -17.90 -16.13 29.21
CA GLU A 209 -18.13 -16.24 30.66
C GLU A 209 -16.83 -16.37 31.46
N LYS A 210 -15.87 -17.13 30.92
CA LYS A 210 -14.55 -17.30 31.54
C LYS A 210 -13.56 -16.21 31.15
N GLY A 211 -13.83 -15.46 30.07
CA GLY A 211 -12.88 -14.48 29.51
C GLY A 211 -11.64 -15.15 28.93
N THR A 212 -11.77 -16.29 28.28
CA THR A 212 -10.65 -17.06 27.74
C THR A 212 -10.85 -17.40 26.27
N VAL A 213 -9.75 -17.68 25.56
CA VAL A 213 -9.76 -18.30 24.23
C VAL A 213 -8.93 -19.57 24.26
N CYS A 214 -9.42 -20.64 23.62
CA CYS A 214 -8.71 -21.90 23.50
C CYS A 214 -7.88 -21.94 22.21
N VAL A 215 -6.56 -21.98 22.35
CA VAL A 215 -5.62 -22.09 21.23
C VAL A 215 -4.79 -23.37 21.41
N GLU A 216 -4.82 -24.27 20.43
CA GLU A 216 -4.11 -25.56 20.48
C GLU A 216 -4.38 -26.36 21.79
N GLY A 217 -5.62 -26.35 22.27
CA GLY A 217 -6.05 -27.05 23.47
C GLY A 217 -5.62 -26.39 24.79
N LYS A 218 -5.05 -25.18 24.76
CA LYS A 218 -4.70 -24.40 25.96
C LYS A 218 -5.59 -23.16 26.06
N GLU A 219 -6.09 -22.89 27.28
CA GLU A 219 -6.86 -21.69 27.57
C GLU A 219 -5.91 -20.50 27.86
N TYR A 220 -6.15 -19.37 27.19
CA TYR A 220 -5.44 -18.11 27.41
C TYR A 220 -6.43 -17.04 27.84
N PRO A 221 -6.12 -16.21 28.86
CA PRO A 221 -6.97 -15.11 29.27
C PRO A 221 -7.00 -14.02 28.18
N MET A 222 -8.19 -13.53 27.88
CA MET A 222 -8.37 -12.40 26.97
C MET A 222 -8.30 -11.08 27.73
N LYS A 223 -7.63 -10.10 27.13
CA LYS A 223 -7.53 -8.73 27.68
C LYS A 223 -8.70 -7.86 27.28
N ASP A 224 -9.41 -8.23 26.23
CA ASP A 224 -10.54 -7.51 25.68
C ASP A 224 -11.67 -8.49 25.34
N LEU A 225 -12.86 -8.20 25.83
CA LEU A 225 -14.07 -9.02 25.65
C LEU A 225 -15.22 -8.22 25.04
N ASN A 226 -14.99 -6.96 24.71
CA ASN A 226 -16.01 -6.10 24.12
C ASN A 226 -16.08 -6.27 22.61
N PHE A 227 -16.91 -7.18 22.14
CA PHE A 227 -17.14 -7.46 20.71
C PHE A 227 -18.62 -7.29 20.37
N PRO A 228 -19.13 -6.04 20.30
CA PRO A 228 -20.56 -5.74 20.21
C PRO A 228 -21.21 -6.15 18.88
N THR A 229 -20.43 -6.49 17.88
CA THR A 229 -20.92 -6.91 16.57
C THR A 229 -20.84 -8.43 16.35
N ILE A 230 -20.33 -9.21 17.33
CA ILE A 230 -20.25 -10.67 17.22
C ILE A 230 -21.55 -11.28 17.80
N ASP A 231 -22.23 -12.04 16.96
CA ASP A 231 -23.25 -13.00 17.40
C ASP A 231 -22.55 -14.31 17.79
N TRP A 232 -22.60 -14.66 19.08
CA TRP A 232 -21.89 -15.84 19.59
C TRP A 232 -22.54 -17.19 19.20
N GLU A 233 -23.75 -17.19 18.67
CA GLU A 233 -24.35 -18.37 18.03
C GLU A 233 -23.81 -18.58 16.61
N HIS A 234 -23.49 -17.47 15.93
CA HIS A 234 -22.96 -17.44 14.56
C HIS A 234 -21.75 -16.52 14.45
N PRO A 235 -20.61 -16.82 15.12
CA PRO A 235 -19.54 -15.85 15.35
C PRO A 235 -18.81 -15.36 14.09
N TYR A 236 -18.94 -16.08 12.97
CA TYR A 236 -18.34 -15.71 11.69
C TYR A 236 -19.31 -14.97 10.76
N GLU A 237 -20.58 -14.80 11.11
CA GLU A 237 -21.52 -14.03 10.29
C GLU A 237 -21.32 -12.53 10.49
N LEU A 238 -21.37 -11.78 9.37
CA LEU A 238 -21.36 -10.33 9.43
C LEU A 238 -22.72 -9.83 9.91
N SER A 239 -22.72 -8.80 10.75
CA SER A 239 -23.96 -8.05 11.01
C SER A 239 -24.38 -7.29 9.75
N SER A 240 -25.64 -6.86 9.68
CA SER A 240 -26.13 -6.08 8.55
C SER A 240 -25.36 -4.75 8.35
N GLU A 241 -24.89 -4.16 9.45
CA GLU A 241 -24.07 -2.94 9.40
C GLU A 241 -22.66 -3.22 8.86
N GLU A 242 -22.06 -4.33 9.28
CA GLU A 242 -20.74 -4.76 8.78
C GLU A 242 -20.81 -5.12 7.29
N GLU A 243 -21.91 -5.75 6.85
CA GLU A 243 -22.14 -6.08 5.43
C GLU A 243 -22.24 -4.81 4.58
N ASP A 244 -23.01 -3.78 5.02
CA ASP A 244 -23.10 -2.48 4.33
C ASP A 244 -21.75 -1.77 4.25
N VAL A 245 -20.96 -1.81 5.34
CA VAL A 245 -19.61 -1.26 5.36
C VAL A 245 -18.72 -1.97 4.34
N MET A 246 -18.72 -3.29 4.35
CA MET A 246 -17.87 -4.08 3.45
C MET A 246 -18.28 -3.93 1.99
N GLU A 247 -19.57 -3.86 1.68
CA GLU A 247 -20.03 -3.62 0.33
C GLU A 247 -19.53 -2.28 -0.22
N ARG A 248 -19.72 -1.19 0.54
CA ARG A 248 -19.28 0.15 0.14
C ARG A 248 -17.78 0.27 -0.03
N ILE A 249 -17.01 -0.29 0.92
CA ILE A 249 -15.56 -0.25 0.86
C ILE A 249 -15.04 -1.10 -0.29
N THR A 250 -15.61 -2.28 -0.52
CA THR A 250 -15.24 -3.14 -1.66
C THR A 250 -15.44 -2.41 -2.98
N GLN A 251 -16.57 -1.71 -3.15
CA GLN A 251 -16.82 -0.91 -4.34
C GLN A 251 -15.80 0.24 -4.47
N ALA A 252 -15.40 0.87 -3.37
CA ALA A 252 -14.39 1.93 -3.40
C ALA A 252 -13.02 1.40 -3.87
N PHE A 253 -12.59 0.22 -3.42
CA PHE A 253 -11.35 -0.43 -3.87
C PHE A 253 -11.41 -0.82 -5.36
N LEU A 254 -12.52 -1.43 -5.80
CA LEU A 254 -12.72 -1.84 -7.18
C LEU A 254 -12.72 -0.67 -8.17
N ASN A 255 -13.30 0.47 -7.76
CA ASN A 255 -13.44 1.65 -8.60
C ASN A 255 -12.27 2.65 -8.50
N CYS A 256 -11.26 2.38 -7.67
CA CYS A 256 -10.10 3.26 -7.54
C CYS A 256 -9.13 3.07 -8.72
N GLU A 257 -9.23 3.90 -9.75
CA GLU A 257 -8.40 3.82 -10.96
C GLU A 257 -6.89 3.87 -10.66
N LYS A 258 -6.47 4.72 -9.70
CA LYS A 258 -5.07 4.84 -9.31
C LYS A 258 -4.56 3.54 -8.71
N LEU A 259 -5.31 2.91 -7.81
CA LEU A 259 -4.96 1.63 -7.22
C LEU A 259 -4.92 0.52 -8.28
N GLN A 260 -5.92 0.45 -9.16
CA GLN A 260 -5.97 -0.52 -10.26
C GLN A 260 -4.75 -0.39 -11.19
N ARG A 261 -4.32 0.83 -11.49
CA ARG A 261 -3.13 1.09 -12.29
C ARG A 261 -1.85 0.62 -11.59
N HIS A 262 -1.69 0.91 -10.30
CA HIS A 262 -0.54 0.49 -9.50
C HIS A 262 -0.47 -1.05 -9.37
N VAL A 263 -1.58 -1.68 -9.06
CA VAL A 263 -1.65 -3.14 -8.93
C VAL A 263 -1.41 -3.84 -10.26
N ARG A 264 -1.91 -3.30 -11.37
CA ARG A 264 -1.61 -3.83 -12.70
C ARG A 264 -0.10 -3.75 -13.00
N PHE A 265 0.54 -2.64 -12.66
CA PHE A 265 1.98 -2.50 -12.82
C PHE A 265 2.74 -3.50 -11.93
N LEU A 266 2.37 -3.60 -10.66
CA LEU A 266 2.94 -4.56 -9.71
C LEU A 266 2.80 -6.00 -10.22
N PHE A 267 1.64 -6.36 -10.76
CA PHE A 267 1.40 -7.68 -11.33
C PHE A 267 2.22 -7.94 -12.61
N THR A 268 2.34 -6.95 -13.50
CA THR A 268 3.04 -7.12 -14.79
C THR A 268 4.56 -7.06 -14.67
N GLN A 269 5.09 -6.34 -13.68
CA GLN A 269 6.54 -6.22 -13.45
C GLN A 269 7.05 -7.14 -12.34
N GLY A 270 6.14 -7.86 -11.67
CA GLY A 270 6.47 -8.64 -10.49
C GLY A 270 6.33 -10.16 -10.66
N SER A 271 6.91 -10.86 -9.70
CA SER A 271 6.79 -12.32 -9.56
C SER A 271 7.06 -12.74 -8.11
N LEU A 272 6.69 -14.01 -7.76
CA LEU A 272 6.98 -14.58 -6.44
C LEU A 272 8.49 -14.85 -6.24
N TYR A 273 9.21 -15.08 -7.31
CA TYR A 273 10.65 -15.32 -7.28
C TYR A 273 11.31 -14.78 -8.54
N LYS A 274 12.60 -14.54 -8.46
CA LYS A 274 13.41 -14.10 -9.60
C LYS A 274 14.70 -14.90 -9.68
N VAL A 275 15.19 -15.14 -10.91
CA VAL A 275 16.45 -15.82 -11.17
C VAL A 275 17.40 -14.86 -11.87
N TYR A 276 18.54 -14.57 -11.25
CA TYR A 276 19.60 -13.77 -11.83
C TYR A 276 20.88 -14.61 -11.97
N ASN A 277 21.41 -14.72 -13.20
CA ASN A 277 22.65 -15.49 -13.47
C ASN A 277 22.63 -16.91 -12.89
N GLY A 278 21.46 -17.59 -12.94
CA GLY A 278 21.28 -18.94 -12.40
C GLY A 278 21.10 -19.02 -10.88
N ASN A 279 21.07 -17.90 -10.15
CA ASN A 279 20.79 -17.82 -8.73
C ASN A 279 19.35 -17.35 -8.48
N LEU A 280 18.69 -18.06 -7.53
CA LEU A 280 17.33 -17.76 -7.10
C LEU A 280 17.36 -16.73 -5.99
#